data_700d4bc2a0b796a68287d3b21170137f
#
_entry.id   700d4bc2a0b796a68287d3b21170137f
#
_cell.length_a   1.000
_cell.length_b   1.000
_cell.length_c   1.000
_cell.angle_alpha   90.00
_cell.angle_beta   90.00
_cell.angle_gamma   90.00
#
_symmetry.space_group_name_H-M   'P 1'
#
loop_
_entity.id
_entity.type
_entity.pdbx_description
1 polymer ?
#
loop_
_entity_poly.entity_id
_entity_poly.type
_entity_poly.pdbx_seq_one_letter_code
_entity_poly.pdbx_strand_id
1 'polypeptide(L)'
;MKQSVKWQMWLGVALVALLTSCGSAPKPSDYAQEKPTLDLRQYFSGTVDGWGYVKDRSGKVVRRMYVEIVCTWNGNEGTLDESFKWSDGKAEKRIWKIRKDGDRYIGTAGDVVGEAIGVASGNALQWNYVLRLPPEQGSYEVNMDDWMWLIDDKTLANQTVMTKFGIKFAEINIFFRKR
;
A
#
# COMPACT_ATOMS: atom_id res chain seq x y z
N MET A 1 -40.44 -45.05 20.06
CA MET A 1 -40.01 -44.34 18.86
C MET A 1 -40.23 -42.82 18.96
N LYS A 2 -39.56 -42.07 19.84
CA LYS A 2 -39.70 -40.59 19.97
C LYS A 2 -38.40 -39.88 20.44
N GLN A 3 -37.20 -40.35 20.07
CA GLN A 3 -35.95 -39.71 20.48
C GLN A 3 -35.03 -39.24 19.33
N SER A 4 -35.37 -39.48 18.07
CA SER A 4 -34.47 -39.17 16.94
C SER A 4 -34.63 -37.75 16.34
N VAL A 5 -35.69 -37.01 16.69
CA VAL A 5 -36.00 -35.71 16.06
C VAL A 5 -35.25 -34.53 16.73
N LYS A 6 -34.87 -34.64 18.00
CA LYS A 6 -34.21 -33.54 18.72
C LYS A 6 -32.71 -33.37 18.40
N TRP A 7 -32.03 -34.39 17.93
CA TRP A 7 -30.60 -34.33 17.63
C TRP A 7 -30.28 -33.66 16.26
N GLN A 8 -31.21 -33.76 15.32
CA GLN A 8 -31.02 -33.13 14.00
C GLN A 8 -31.20 -31.60 14.02
N MET A 9 -31.96 -31.06 14.97
CA MET A 9 -32.15 -29.61 15.12
C MET A 9 -30.91 -28.90 15.69
N TRP A 10 -30.08 -29.58 16.49
CA TRP A 10 -28.87 -28.97 17.07
C TRP A 10 -27.69 -28.91 16.10
N LEU A 11 -27.62 -29.82 15.14
CA LEU A 11 -26.59 -29.81 14.09
C LEU A 11 -26.80 -28.69 13.05
N GLY A 12 -28.04 -28.26 12.81
CA GLY A 12 -28.35 -27.16 11.91
C GLY A 12 -27.99 -25.77 12.46
N VAL A 13 -28.08 -25.59 13.78
CA VAL A 13 -27.76 -24.30 14.44
C VAL A 13 -26.25 -24.11 14.60
N ALA A 14 -25.48 -25.20 14.78
CA ALA A 14 -24.02 -25.10 14.91
C ALA A 14 -23.31 -24.73 13.60
N LEU A 15 -23.89 -25.02 12.44
CA LEU A 15 -23.28 -24.73 11.13
C LEU A 15 -23.46 -23.28 10.68
N VAL A 16 -24.44 -22.54 11.19
CA VAL A 16 -24.71 -21.14 10.85
C VAL A 16 -23.82 -20.19 11.63
N ALA A 17 -23.27 -20.60 12.79
CA ALA A 17 -22.42 -19.74 13.62
C ALA A 17 -20.97 -19.58 13.12
N LEU A 18 -20.55 -20.30 12.08
CA LEU A 18 -19.16 -20.27 11.55
C LEU A 18 -18.93 -19.30 10.38
N LEU A 19 -19.95 -18.53 9.96
CA LEU A 19 -19.85 -17.66 8.77
C LEU A 19 -19.75 -16.16 9.08
N THR A 20 -19.60 -15.73 10.32
CA THR A 20 -19.56 -14.31 10.69
C THR A 20 -18.20 -13.83 11.17
N SER A 21 -17.11 -14.25 10.53
CA SER A 21 -15.80 -13.61 10.69
C SER A 21 -15.34 -12.98 9.40
N CYS A 22 -16.17 -12.15 8.78
CA CYS A 22 -15.69 -11.14 7.84
C CYS A 22 -15.21 -9.95 8.67
N GLY A 23 -13.96 -9.96 9.12
CA GLY A 23 -13.33 -8.76 9.62
C GLY A 23 -13.42 -7.67 8.56
N SER A 24 -13.81 -6.46 8.92
CA SER A 24 -13.75 -5.30 8.02
C SER A 24 -12.30 -5.10 7.58
N ALA A 25 -12.10 -4.63 6.33
CA ALA A 25 -10.76 -4.24 5.88
C ALA A 25 -10.16 -3.19 6.84
N PRO A 26 -8.85 -3.24 7.10
CA PRO A 26 -8.19 -2.29 8.00
C PRO A 26 -8.36 -0.85 7.50
N LYS A 27 -8.45 0.08 8.43
CA LYS A 27 -8.57 1.53 8.18
C LYS A 27 -7.42 2.25 8.87
N PRO A 28 -6.99 3.42 8.39
CA PRO A 28 -5.96 4.22 9.07
C PRO A 28 -6.25 4.47 10.55
N SER A 29 -7.51 4.71 10.91
CA SER A 29 -7.95 4.93 12.30
C SER A 29 -7.65 3.77 13.26
N ASP A 30 -7.50 2.55 12.75
CA ASP A 30 -7.20 1.37 13.57
C ASP A 30 -5.78 1.45 14.16
N TYR A 31 -4.91 2.26 13.57
CA TYR A 31 -3.52 2.48 13.96
C TYR A 31 -3.32 3.76 14.79
N ALA A 32 -4.38 4.50 15.18
CA ALA A 32 -4.28 5.82 15.79
C ALA A 32 -3.42 5.89 17.06
N GLN A 33 -3.31 4.78 17.81
CA GLN A 33 -2.51 4.69 19.03
C GLN A 33 -1.10 4.11 18.80
N GLU A 34 -0.81 3.64 17.58
CA GLU A 34 0.45 2.99 17.27
C GLU A 34 1.60 3.99 17.12
N LYS A 35 2.81 3.56 17.52
CA LYS A 35 4.04 4.35 17.51
C LYS A 35 5.17 3.61 16.79
N PRO A 36 6.16 4.36 16.25
CA PRO A 36 6.28 5.82 16.21
C PRO A 36 5.25 6.45 15.26
N THR A 37 4.84 7.71 15.49
CA THR A 37 3.87 8.38 14.62
C THR A 37 4.49 8.70 13.26
N LEU A 38 3.83 8.29 12.17
CA LEU A 38 4.27 8.55 10.81
C LEU A 38 3.87 9.97 10.37
N ASP A 39 4.86 10.80 10.11
CA ASP A 39 4.73 12.01 9.29
C ASP A 39 5.52 11.79 8.01
N LEU A 40 4.82 11.73 6.86
CA LEU A 40 5.44 11.46 5.56
C LEU A 40 6.52 12.49 5.21
N ARG A 41 6.30 13.77 5.56
CA ARG A 41 7.25 14.86 5.35
C ARG A 41 8.54 14.68 6.17
N GLN A 42 8.41 14.19 7.40
CA GLN A 42 9.58 13.94 8.25
C GLN A 42 10.35 12.70 7.78
N TYR A 43 9.62 11.64 7.42
CA TYR A 43 10.24 10.41 6.96
C TYR A 43 10.91 10.59 5.60
N PHE A 44 10.18 11.04 4.59
CA PHE A 44 10.70 11.31 3.24
C PHE A 44 11.33 12.70 3.15
N SER A 45 12.39 12.93 3.91
CA SER A 45 13.23 14.14 3.89
C SER A 45 14.69 13.75 3.76
N GLY A 46 15.40 14.29 2.76
CA GLY A 46 16.74 13.86 2.37
C GLY A 46 16.68 12.64 1.45
N THR A 47 17.56 11.66 1.62
CA THR A 47 17.63 10.48 0.77
C THR A 47 17.12 9.25 1.50
N VAL A 48 16.27 8.50 0.81
CA VAL A 48 15.69 7.23 1.27
C VAL A 48 16.01 6.13 0.26
N ASP A 49 16.50 5.00 0.73
CA ASP A 49 16.68 3.79 -0.08
C ASP A 49 15.52 2.83 0.11
N GLY A 50 15.13 2.11 -0.94
CA GLY A 50 14.11 1.08 -0.87
C GLY A 50 14.52 -0.18 -1.60
N TRP A 51 14.19 -1.33 -1.03
CA TRP A 51 14.35 -2.66 -1.63
C TRP A 51 13.01 -3.37 -1.64
N GLY A 52 12.63 -3.88 -2.79
CA GLY A 52 11.32 -4.48 -2.90
C GLY A 52 11.21 -5.53 -3.99
N TYR A 53 10.01 -6.08 -4.06
CA TYR A 53 9.65 -7.09 -5.04
C TYR A 53 8.17 -6.98 -5.43
N VAL A 54 7.88 -7.48 -6.62
CA VAL A 54 6.53 -7.60 -7.16
C VAL A 54 6.14 -9.07 -7.18
N LYS A 55 4.99 -9.40 -6.61
CA LYS A 55 4.34 -10.70 -6.76
C LYS A 55 3.25 -10.62 -7.80
N ASP A 56 3.12 -11.65 -8.61
CA ASP A 56 1.96 -11.83 -9.47
C ASP A 56 0.73 -12.31 -8.68
N ARG A 57 -0.37 -12.55 -9.38
CA ARG A 57 -1.63 -13.02 -8.80
C ARG A 57 -1.50 -14.36 -8.06
N SER A 58 -0.55 -15.22 -8.45
CA SER A 58 -0.31 -16.51 -7.80
C SER A 58 0.50 -16.41 -6.50
N GLY A 59 1.07 -15.21 -6.21
CA GLY A 59 1.98 -14.97 -5.10
C GLY A 59 3.45 -15.22 -5.43
N LYS A 60 3.77 -15.57 -6.70
CA LYS A 60 5.15 -15.77 -7.17
C LYS A 60 5.84 -14.41 -7.32
N VAL A 61 7.06 -14.27 -6.78
CA VAL A 61 7.91 -13.10 -7.03
C VAL A 61 8.38 -13.12 -8.48
N VAL A 62 7.97 -12.12 -9.25
CA VAL A 62 8.24 -12.00 -10.69
C VAL A 62 9.26 -10.91 -11.01
N ARG A 63 9.46 -9.93 -10.13
CA ARG A 63 10.39 -8.82 -10.33
C ARG A 63 10.89 -8.30 -8.99
N ARG A 64 12.14 -7.86 -8.90
CA ARG A 64 12.72 -7.20 -7.73
C ARG A 64 13.18 -5.81 -8.11
N MET A 65 13.27 -4.92 -7.12
CA MET A 65 13.70 -3.55 -7.34
C MET A 65 14.61 -3.05 -6.21
N TYR A 66 15.45 -2.10 -6.57
CA TYR A 66 16.03 -1.11 -5.70
C TYR A 66 15.53 0.27 -6.15
N VAL A 67 15.19 1.14 -5.22
CA VAL A 67 14.84 2.53 -5.51
C VAL A 67 15.62 3.48 -4.60
N GLU A 68 16.19 4.51 -5.19
CA GLU A 68 16.70 5.68 -4.47
C GLU A 68 15.70 6.81 -4.62
N ILE A 69 15.33 7.44 -3.52
CA ILE A 69 14.36 8.53 -3.49
C ILE A 69 15.05 9.77 -2.92
N VAL A 70 15.19 10.81 -3.72
CA VAL A 70 15.66 12.12 -3.27
C VAL A 70 14.45 12.97 -2.93
N CYS A 71 14.32 13.32 -1.65
CA CYS A 71 13.13 13.97 -1.10
C CYS A 71 13.44 15.39 -0.67
N THR A 72 12.63 16.35 -1.15
CA THR A 72 12.72 17.77 -0.77
C THR A 72 11.36 18.31 -0.39
N TRP A 73 11.33 19.19 0.61
CA TRP A 73 10.09 19.83 1.07
C TRP A 73 10.29 21.34 1.23
N ASN A 74 9.27 22.09 0.83
CA ASN A 74 9.13 23.52 1.11
C ASN A 74 7.79 23.73 1.81
N GLY A 75 7.83 23.92 3.13
CA GLY A 75 6.62 23.93 3.95
C GLY A 75 5.87 22.60 3.84
N ASN A 76 4.66 22.63 3.29
CA ASN A 76 3.81 21.46 3.10
C ASN A 76 3.88 20.86 1.67
N GLU A 77 4.68 21.43 0.79
CA GLU A 77 4.87 20.96 -0.58
C GLU A 77 6.14 20.12 -0.69
N GLY A 78 5.99 18.86 -1.11
CA GLY A 78 7.07 17.89 -1.23
C GLY A 78 7.31 17.43 -2.67
N THR A 79 8.55 17.09 -2.96
CA THR A 79 8.95 16.40 -4.19
C THR A 79 9.74 15.16 -3.80
N LEU A 80 9.31 13.99 -4.30
CA LEU A 80 10.04 12.73 -4.18
C LEU A 80 10.48 12.33 -5.59
N ASP A 81 11.78 12.39 -5.86
CA ASP A 81 12.40 11.96 -7.13
C ASP A 81 12.90 10.53 -6.96
N GLU A 82 12.14 9.58 -7.50
CA GLU A 82 12.38 8.15 -7.41
C GLU A 82 13.17 7.64 -8.61
N SER A 83 14.26 6.93 -8.36
CA SER A 83 15.09 6.27 -9.37
C SER A 83 15.11 4.77 -9.12
N PHE A 84 14.39 4.03 -9.95
CA PHE A 84 14.26 2.56 -9.83
C PHE A 84 15.31 1.84 -10.65
N LYS A 85 15.86 0.76 -10.08
CA LYS A 85 16.67 -0.25 -10.76
C LYS A 85 16.00 -1.60 -10.59
N TRP A 86 15.60 -2.21 -11.70
CA TRP A 86 14.87 -3.47 -11.72
C TRP A 86 15.78 -4.66 -11.99
N SER A 87 15.39 -5.84 -11.50
CA SER A 87 16.13 -7.09 -11.68
C SER A 87 16.21 -7.59 -13.13
N ASP A 88 15.39 -7.04 -14.04
CA ASP A 88 15.43 -7.28 -15.48
C ASP A 88 16.36 -6.29 -16.24
N GLY A 89 17.11 -5.47 -15.50
CA GLY A 89 18.04 -4.49 -16.05
C GLY A 89 17.40 -3.15 -16.44
N LYS A 90 16.09 -3.01 -16.36
CA LYS A 90 15.40 -1.75 -16.63
C LYS A 90 15.67 -0.73 -15.55
N ALA A 91 15.72 0.55 -15.94
CA ALA A 91 15.71 1.70 -15.05
C ALA A 91 14.47 2.54 -15.33
N GLU A 92 13.84 3.03 -14.28
CA GLU A 92 12.65 3.88 -14.37
C GLU A 92 12.77 5.06 -13.43
N LYS A 93 12.11 6.18 -13.76
CA LYS A 93 11.99 7.35 -12.90
C LYS A 93 10.53 7.69 -12.67
N ARG A 94 10.23 8.12 -11.45
CA ARG A 94 8.93 8.70 -11.09
C ARG A 94 9.17 9.91 -10.19
N ILE A 95 8.43 10.98 -10.41
CA ILE A 95 8.48 12.17 -9.57
C ILE A 95 7.10 12.39 -9.00
N TRP A 96 7.00 12.26 -7.68
CA TRP A 96 5.82 12.67 -6.94
C TRP A 96 5.90 14.14 -6.57
N LYS A 97 4.77 14.82 -6.72
CA LYS A 97 4.51 16.11 -6.10
C LYS A 97 3.44 15.88 -5.05
N ILE A 98 3.76 16.19 -3.80
CA ILE A 98 2.89 15.87 -2.66
C ILE A 98 2.61 17.15 -1.88
N ARG A 99 1.34 17.36 -1.51
CA ARG A 99 0.92 18.41 -0.58
C ARG A 99 0.37 17.79 0.69
N LYS A 100 0.89 18.23 1.84
CA LYS A 100 0.40 17.84 3.16
C LYS A 100 -0.71 18.80 3.60
N ASP A 101 -1.81 18.26 4.11
CA ASP A 101 -2.96 18.99 4.64
C ASP A 101 -3.45 18.28 5.93
N GLY A 102 -2.91 18.68 7.08
CA GLY A 102 -3.11 17.97 8.35
C GLY A 102 -2.58 16.52 8.26
N ASP A 103 -3.46 15.55 8.51
CA ASP A 103 -3.17 14.12 8.41
C ASP A 103 -3.40 13.56 6.99
N ARG A 104 -3.81 14.42 6.05
CA ARG A 104 -4.02 14.06 4.64
C ARG A 104 -2.83 14.47 3.80
N TYR A 105 -2.60 13.68 2.77
CA TYR A 105 -1.61 13.95 1.74
C TYR A 105 -2.28 13.84 0.38
N ILE A 106 -2.00 14.77 -0.51
CA ILE A 106 -2.50 14.79 -1.88
C ILE A 106 -1.30 14.77 -2.80
N GLY A 107 -1.24 13.81 -3.71
CA GLY A 107 -0.09 13.63 -4.58
C GLY A 107 -0.44 13.44 -6.04
N THR A 108 0.48 13.82 -6.90
CA THR A 108 0.43 13.57 -8.34
C THR A 108 1.76 13.02 -8.82
N ALA A 109 1.73 12.16 -9.84
CA ALA A 109 2.90 11.70 -10.57
C ALA A 109 2.53 11.51 -12.05
N GLY A 110 3.54 11.36 -12.92
CA GLY A 110 3.31 11.31 -14.38
C GLY A 110 2.47 10.11 -14.86
N ASP A 111 2.49 9.03 -14.10
CA ASP A 111 1.74 7.79 -14.36
C ASP A 111 0.50 7.63 -13.47
N VAL A 112 0.21 8.60 -12.61
CA VAL A 112 -1.01 8.62 -11.77
C VAL A 112 -2.13 9.37 -12.50
N VAL A 113 -3.30 8.78 -12.51
CA VAL A 113 -4.51 9.36 -13.09
C VAL A 113 -5.22 10.21 -12.04
N GLY A 114 -5.25 11.53 -12.26
CA GLY A 114 -5.79 12.47 -11.28
C GLY A 114 -4.89 12.63 -10.05
N GLU A 115 -5.48 12.57 -8.87
CA GLU A 115 -4.78 12.75 -7.60
C GLU A 115 -4.76 11.45 -6.79
N ALA A 116 -3.66 11.20 -6.11
CA ALA A 116 -3.54 10.20 -5.08
C ALA A 116 -3.91 10.81 -3.73
N ILE A 117 -4.67 10.09 -2.92
CA ILE A 117 -5.11 10.55 -1.60
C ILE A 117 -4.54 9.64 -0.52
N GLY A 118 -3.76 10.23 0.38
CA GLY A 118 -3.19 9.57 1.55
C GLY A 118 -3.83 10.04 2.85
N VAL A 119 -4.01 9.11 3.78
CA VAL A 119 -4.46 9.41 5.15
C VAL A 119 -3.52 8.74 6.13
N ALA A 120 -2.88 9.53 7.00
CA ALA A 120 -2.01 9.03 8.06
C ALA A 120 -2.76 8.94 9.39
N SER A 121 -2.44 7.91 10.18
CA SER A 121 -2.96 7.75 11.55
C SER A 121 -2.01 6.85 12.34
N GLY A 122 -1.54 7.32 13.50
CA GLY A 122 -0.52 6.62 14.27
C GLY A 122 0.74 6.33 13.45
N ASN A 123 1.18 5.09 13.39
CA ASN A 123 2.34 4.70 12.61
C ASN A 123 2.04 4.33 11.15
N ALA A 124 0.77 4.42 10.72
CA ALA A 124 0.34 3.97 9.40
C ALA A 124 -0.10 5.11 8.49
N LEU A 125 0.00 4.87 7.18
CA LEU A 125 -0.58 5.70 6.13
C LEU A 125 -1.16 4.79 5.07
N GLN A 126 -2.40 5.06 4.65
CA GLN A 126 -3.01 4.44 3.47
C GLN A 126 -3.05 5.45 2.33
N TRP A 127 -2.56 5.06 1.17
CA TRP A 127 -2.46 5.87 -0.03
C TRP A 127 -3.26 5.21 -1.15
N ASN A 128 -4.27 5.89 -1.67
CA ASN A 128 -5.14 5.35 -2.72
C ASN A 128 -5.01 6.17 -4.01
N TYR A 129 -4.78 5.49 -5.13
CA TYR A 129 -4.67 6.14 -6.44
C TYR A 129 -4.94 5.17 -7.59
N VAL A 130 -5.11 5.72 -8.77
CA VAL A 130 -5.18 4.98 -10.04
C VAL A 130 -3.86 5.16 -10.78
N LEU A 131 -3.20 4.05 -11.09
CA LEU A 131 -1.95 4.03 -11.85
C LEU A 131 -2.23 3.61 -13.30
N ARG A 132 -1.65 4.31 -14.26
CA ARG A 132 -1.63 3.91 -15.66
C ARG A 132 -0.38 3.14 -15.95
N LEU A 133 -0.52 1.84 -16.24
CA LEU A 133 0.60 0.99 -16.63
C LEU A 133 1.11 1.42 -18.02
N PRO A 134 2.43 1.28 -18.28
CA PRO A 134 3.02 1.67 -19.54
C PRO A 134 2.54 0.76 -20.70
N PRO A 135 2.67 1.20 -21.97
CA PRO A 135 2.16 0.48 -23.14
C PRO A 135 2.62 -0.96 -23.27
N GLU A 136 3.86 -1.27 -22.92
CA GLU A 136 4.42 -2.61 -22.92
C GLU A 136 3.75 -3.55 -21.89
N GLN A 137 3.02 -3.00 -20.93
CA GLN A 137 2.19 -3.72 -19.95
C GLN A 137 0.70 -3.61 -20.24
N GLY A 138 0.32 -3.10 -21.44
CA GLY A 138 -1.04 -3.04 -21.94
C GLY A 138 -1.80 -1.74 -21.72
N SER A 139 -1.15 -0.67 -21.27
CA SER A 139 -1.76 0.66 -21.01
C SER A 139 -3.02 0.61 -20.13
N TYR A 140 -3.05 -0.29 -19.16
CA TYR A 140 -4.19 -0.44 -18.27
C TYR A 140 -4.14 0.54 -17.13
N GLU A 141 -5.33 1.01 -16.71
CA GLU A 141 -5.50 1.67 -15.42
C GLU A 141 -5.81 0.63 -14.35
N VAL A 142 -5.08 0.69 -13.22
CA VAL A 142 -5.21 -0.20 -12.08
C VAL A 142 -5.36 0.61 -10.80
N ASN A 143 -6.20 0.13 -9.88
CA ASN A 143 -6.33 0.75 -8.58
C ASN A 143 -5.18 0.28 -7.68
N MET A 144 -4.60 1.21 -6.95
CA MET A 144 -3.52 1.01 -6.01
C MET A 144 -4.05 1.27 -4.60
N ASP A 145 -4.03 0.26 -3.75
CA ASP A 145 -4.24 0.36 -2.31
C ASP A 145 -2.88 0.14 -1.65
N ASP A 146 -2.29 1.24 -1.20
CA ASP A 146 -0.89 1.32 -0.83
C ASP A 146 -0.79 1.69 0.65
N TRP A 147 -0.30 0.75 1.45
CA TRP A 147 -0.12 0.89 2.86
C TRP A 147 1.35 1.06 3.23
N MET A 148 1.60 1.96 4.17
CA MET A 148 2.92 2.18 4.76
C MET A 148 2.82 2.11 6.28
N TRP A 149 3.81 1.48 6.92
CA TRP A 149 3.92 1.42 8.37
C TRP A 149 5.33 1.81 8.80
N LEU A 150 5.43 2.83 9.65
CA LEU A 150 6.70 3.22 10.26
C LEU A 150 7.05 2.22 11.35
N ILE A 151 8.17 1.52 11.17
CA ILE A 151 8.62 0.46 12.09
C ILE A 151 9.51 1.06 13.18
N ASP A 152 10.44 1.91 12.78
CA ASP A 152 11.32 2.69 13.63
C ASP A 152 11.65 4.03 12.95
N ASP A 153 12.50 4.87 13.53
CA ASP A 153 12.82 6.21 13.02
C ASP A 153 13.41 6.21 11.60
N LYS A 154 13.91 5.07 11.13
CA LYS A 154 14.57 4.93 9.83
C LYS A 154 13.94 3.92 8.88
N THR A 155 13.16 2.98 9.40
CA THR A 155 12.62 1.85 8.64
C THR A 155 11.12 1.98 8.44
N LEU A 156 10.67 1.89 7.20
CA LEU A 156 9.27 1.92 6.83
C LEU A 156 8.96 0.72 5.94
N ALA A 157 7.95 -0.04 6.30
CA ALA A 157 7.42 -1.13 5.49
C ALA A 157 6.29 -0.61 4.62
N ASN A 158 6.26 -1.07 3.37
CA ASN A 158 5.22 -0.70 2.40
C ASN A 158 4.67 -1.96 1.72
N GLN A 159 3.36 -2.00 1.58
CA GLN A 159 2.65 -3.01 0.81
C GLN A 159 1.60 -2.33 -0.06
N THR A 160 1.66 -2.59 -1.36
CA THR A 160 0.68 -2.09 -2.32
C THR A 160 -0.05 -3.25 -2.98
N VAL A 161 -1.38 -3.24 -2.94
CA VAL A 161 -2.23 -4.18 -3.67
C VAL A 161 -2.72 -3.49 -4.94
N MET A 162 -2.41 -4.09 -6.09
CA MET A 162 -2.88 -3.65 -7.39
C MET A 162 -4.14 -4.42 -7.77
N THR A 163 -5.23 -3.71 -8.06
CA THR A 163 -6.48 -4.34 -8.48
C THR A 163 -7.00 -3.76 -9.79
N LYS A 164 -7.66 -4.61 -10.57
CA LYS A 164 -8.41 -4.21 -11.76
C LYS A 164 -9.76 -4.91 -11.75
N PHE A 165 -10.84 -4.15 -11.92
CA PHE A 165 -12.21 -4.67 -11.83
C PHE A 165 -12.48 -5.45 -10.54
N GLY A 166 -11.91 -5.01 -9.41
CA GLY A 166 -12.03 -5.67 -8.12
C GLY A 166 -11.20 -6.96 -7.95
N ILE A 167 -10.43 -7.36 -8.96
CA ILE A 167 -9.59 -8.57 -8.91
C ILE A 167 -8.15 -8.17 -8.65
N LYS A 168 -7.49 -8.82 -7.67
CA LYS A 168 -6.06 -8.63 -7.41
C LYS A 168 -5.25 -9.02 -8.63
N PHE A 169 -4.44 -8.08 -9.11
CA PHE A 169 -3.56 -8.23 -10.27
C PHE A 169 -2.12 -8.55 -9.85
N ALA A 170 -1.61 -7.78 -8.90
CA ALA A 170 -0.26 -7.93 -8.36
C ALA A 170 -0.20 -7.38 -6.92
N GLU A 171 0.92 -7.61 -6.28
CA GLU A 171 1.26 -7.04 -4.97
C GLU A 171 2.72 -6.58 -5.00
N ILE A 172 2.97 -5.39 -4.48
CA ILE A 172 4.31 -4.82 -4.35
C ILE A 172 4.61 -4.71 -2.86
N ASN A 173 5.79 -5.13 -2.46
CA ASN A 173 6.30 -4.95 -1.09
C ASN A 173 7.64 -4.25 -1.17
N ILE A 174 7.82 -3.17 -0.40
CA ILE A 174 9.06 -2.40 -0.35
C ILE A 174 9.42 -2.16 1.12
N PHE A 175 10.69 -2.28 1.44
CA PHE A 175 11.25 -1.87 2.70
C PHE A 175 12.13 -0.64 2.44
N PHE A 176 11.72 0.48 3.02
CA PHE A 176 12.46 1.73 2.91
C PHE A 176 13.36 1.94 4.11
N ARG A 177 14.51 2.58 3.88
CA ARG A 177 15.44 2.99 4.91
C ARG A 177 15.95 4.40 4.66
N LYS A 178 15.71 5.27 5.61
CA LYS A 178 16.24 6.63 5.61
C LYS A 178 17.74 6.61 5.88
N ARG A 179 18.52 7.31 5.07
CA ARG A 179 19.98 7.47 5.25
C ARG A 179 20.37 8.31 6.46
#